data_23cf9892888951a9e63f839c8f58df82
#
_entry.id   23cf9892888951a9e63f839c8f58df82
#
_cell.length_a   1.000
_cell.length_b   1.000
_cell.length_c   1.000
_cell.angle_alpha   90.00
_cell.angle_beta   90.00
_cell.angle_gamma   90.00
#
_symmetry.space_group_name_H-M   'P 1'
#
loop_
_entity.id
_entity.type
_entity.pdbx_description
1 polymer ?
#
loop_
_entity_poly.entity_id
_entity_poly.type
_entity_poly.pdbx_seq_one_letter_code
_entity_poly.pdbx_strand_id
1 'polypeptide(L)'
;MKKKSWWIILLSIIIAASAAVAIYASSAEKGYIAVNKKDLKQKDFLDDKDALLYFSTAADQDTFGGGKSYALFAGQNGSLSSFKMRGLEQGSAGVNGESVMLEDKKTIFTIKNGLTAYDRTYQHTGDSAGYVGDQNGFYTLYNSGFDKDGNHYRSELYRQFNGKWKKDVIPYYIRASGFDGDSIYALIPTDDEKGYKILKIRTDQKDLTYETIAEWTYKEGTSVESQLAADQESVHFVVRGEKADNIYQLVKVDKKSGKVELHDIATYKKDEQVLYDSMPFSFKKSFFSYQKHLYFIDGFGKVYQINSQTGKSKAAFTLSQEKMKSDFKEIHRKGDKLYFFTYSYNKPANIEQYSLKTGKKLNDKEIEDVKKVVTPKSHLKLYDFQVLKGF
;
A
#
# COMPACT_ATOMS: atom_id res chain seq x y z
N MET A 1 -52.42 -20.58 44.43
CA MET A 1 -51.85 -20.77 43.07
C MET A 1 -51.45 -19.49 42.28
N LYS A 2 -51.70 -18.26 42.73
CA LYS A 2 -51.45 -17.03 41.96
C LYS A 2 -49.98 -16.47 42.04
N LYS A 3 -49.17 -16.85 43.03
CA LYS A 3 -47.78 -16.30 43.17
C LYS A 3 -46.75 -16.89 42.21
N LYS A 4 -46.90 -18.15 41.75
CA LYS A 4 -45.93 -18.77 40.82
C LYS A 4 -46.00 -18.17 39.38
N SER A 5 -47.18 -17.70 38.96
CA SER A 5 -47.37 -17.12 37.61
C SER A 5 -46.68 -15.76 37.48
N TRP A 6 -46.60 -14.97 38.54
CA TRP A 6 -45.94 -13.65 38.53
C TRP A 6 -44.41 -13.75 38.36
N TRP A 7 -43.77 -14.75 38.95
CA TRP A 7 -42.32 -14.98 38.81
C TRP A 7 -41.93 -15.42 37.41
N ILE A 8 -42.78 -16.18 36.74
CA ILE A 8 -42.55 -16.59 35.36
C ILE A 8 -42.63 -15.39 34.40
N ILE A 9 -43.61 -14.50 34.61
CA ILE A 9 -43.76 -13.28 33.81
C ILE A 9 -42.57 -12.33 34.04
N LEU A 10 -42.14 -12.15 35.28
CA LEU A 10 -40.99 -11.29 35.62
C LEU A 10 -39.68 -11.82 35.00
N LEU A 11 -39.48 -13.14 35.06
CA LEU A 11 -38.31 -13.79 34.44
C LEU A 11 -38.32 -13.65 32.94
N SER A 12 -39.47 -13.79 32.28
CA SER A 12 -39.61 -13.60 30.81
C SER A 12 -39.32 -12.17 30.40
N ILE A 13 -39.73 -11.17 31.18
CA ILE A 13 -39.46 -9.75 30.92
C ILE A 13 -37.94 -9.46 31.07
N ILE A 14 -37.29 -10.03 32.10
CA ILE A 14 -35.84 -9.86 32.29
C ILE A 14 -35.05 -10.50 31.13
N ILE A 15 -35.43 -11.70 30.71
CA ILE A 15 -34.79 -12.37 29.59
C ILE A 15 -34.99 -11.57 28.27
N ALA A 16 -36.21 -11.08 28.05
CA ALA A 16 -36.50 -10.25 26.86
C ALA A 16 -35.72 -8.91 26.87
N ALA A 17 -35.65 -8.27 28.06
CA ALA A 17 -34.86 -7.05 28.22
C ALA A 17 -33.36 -7.30 28.04
N SER A 18 -32.83 -8.41 28.57
CA SER A 18 -31.42 -8.81 28.41
C SER A 18 -31.09 -9.12 26.94
N ALA A 19 -32.00 -9.81 26.24
CA ALA A 19 -31.84 -10.07 24.79
C ALA A 19 -31.92 -8.79 23.96
N ALA A 20 -32.83 -7.87 24.28
CA ALA A 20 -32.93 -6.57 23.62
C ALA A 20 -31.69 -5.71 23.85
N VAL A 21 -31.13 -5.70 25.08
CA VAL A 21 -29.87 -5.01 25.37
C VAL A 21 -28.68 -5.65 24.64
N ALA A 22 -28.62 -6.98 24.56
CA ALA A 22 -27.58 -7.68 23.81
C ALA A 22 -27.68 -7.42 22.31
N ILE A 23 -28.91 -7.40 21.73
CA ILE A 23 -29.17 -7.05 20.33
C ILE A 23 -28.82 -5.57 20.09
N TYR A 24 -29.20 -4.66 20.98
CA TYR A 24 -28.87 -3.24 20.89
C TYR A 24 -27.37 -3.01 21.02
N ALA A 25 -26.69 -3.66 21.96
CA ALA A 25 -25.23 -3.60 22.07
C ALA A 25 -24.52 -4.15 20.83
N SER A 26 -24.97 -5.30 20.29
CA SER A 26 -24.41 -5.86 19.05
C SER A 26 -24.73 -5.03 17.81
N SER A 27 -25.83 -4.28 17.79
CA SER A 27 -26.17 -3.35 16.69
C SER A 27 -25.50 -1.98 16.85
N ALA A 28 -25.18 -1.55 18.09
CA ALA A 28 -24.44 -0.31 18.35
C ALA A 28 -22.96 -0.40 17.99
N GLU A 29 -22.40 -1.62 17.91
CA GLU A 29 -21.00 -1.84 17.53
C GLU A 29 -20.75 -1.78 16.00
N LYS A 30 -21.80 -1.75 15.17
CA LYS A 30 -21.71 -1.55 13.72
C LYS A 30 -21.94 -0.09 13.39
N GLY A 31 -20.89 0.64 13.04
CA GLY A 31 -21.07 2.02 12.64
C GLY A 31 -19.78 2.75 12.32
N TYR A 32 -19.94 3.91 11.72
CA TYR A 32 -18.86 4.83 11.43
C TYR A 32 -18.54 5.70 12.65
N ILE A 33 -17.25 5.76 13.00
CA ILE A 33 -16.73 6.58 14.09
C ILE A 33 -15.62 7.50 13.54
N ALA A 34 -15.81 8.82 13.64
CA ALA A 34 -14.73 9.77 13.41
C ALA A 34 -13.83 9.80 14.66
N VAL A 35 -12.59 9.38 14.51
CA VAL A 35 -11.60 9.34 15.60
C VAL A 35 -10.64 10.52 15.50
N ASN A 36 -10.17 10.95 16.66
CA ASN A 36 -9.19 12.02 16.80
C ASN A 36 -7.89 11.50 17.44
N LYS A 37 -6.89 12.38 17.60
CA LYS A 37 -5.59 12.00 18.19
C LYS A 37 -5.69 11.41 19.61
N LYS A 38 -6.71 11.77 20.40
CA LYS A 38 -6.90 11.25 21.76
C LYS A 38 -7.37 9.80 21.70
N ASP A 39 -8.23 9.46 20.74
CA ASP A 39 -8.71 8.10 20.53
C ASP A 39 -7.56 7.18 20.07
N LEU A 40 -6.70 7.66 19.17
CA LEU A 40 -5.50 6.93 18.72
C LEU A 40 -4.43 6.74 19.80
N LYS A 41 -4.52 7.45 20.93
CA LYS A 41 -3.65 7.24 22.09
C LYS A 41 -4.07 6.07 22.98
N GLN A 42 -5.26 5.50 22.79
CA GLN A 42 -5.70 4.32 23.47
C GLN A 42 -4.79 3.13 23.09
N LYS A 43 -4.36 2.35 24.10
CA LYS A 43 -3.38 1.27 23.88
C LYS A 43 -3.92 0.13 23.03
N ASP A 44 -5.22 -0.06 23.06
CA ASP A 44 -6.01 -1.12 22.42
C ASP A 44 -6.65 -0.67 21.09
N PHE A 45 -6.39 0.54 20.62
CA PHE A 45 -7.02 1.11 19.42
C PHE A 45 -6.92 0.19 18.20
N LEU A 46 -5.81 -0.53 18.02
CA LEU A 46 -5.57 -1.42 16.88
C LEU A 46 -6.08 -2.86 17.12
N ASP A 47 -6.57 -3.19 18.32
CA ASP A 47 -6.86 -4.58 18.70
C ASP A 47 -8.02 -5.20 17.95
N ASP A 48 -8.99 -4.42 17.51
CA ASP A 48 -10.16 -4.84 16.75
C ASP A 48 -10.08 -4.46 15.26
N LYS A 49 -8.95 -3.96 14.77
CA LYS A 49 -8.79 -3.51 13.39
C LYS A 49 -8.16 -4.59 12.50
N ASP A 50 -8.81 -4.91 11.39
CA ASP A 50 -8.36 -5.90 10.41
C ASP A 50 -7.63 -5.27 9.23
N ALA A 51 -8.06 -4.07 8.83
CA ALA A 51 -7.53 -3.41 7.64
C ALA A 51 -7.46 -1.89 7.80
N LEU A 52 -6.60 -1.28 7.01
CA LEU A 52 -6.38 0.15 6.91
C LEU A 52 -6.40 0.58 5.45
N LEU A 53 -7.16 1.63 5.15
CA LEU A 53 -7.23 2.26 3.85
C LEU A 53 -6.73 3.70 3.97
N TYR A 54 -5.84 4.12 3.07
CA TYR A 54 -5.34 5.48 3.03
C TYR A 54 -5.90 6.21 1.81
N PHE A 55 -6.74 7.20 2.07
CA PHE A 55 -7.30 8.09 1.06
C PHE A 55 -6.74 9.50 1.19
N SER A 56 -6.47 10.16 0.07
CA SER A 56 -6.08 11.57 0.04
C SER A 56 -6.59 12.28 -1.19
N THR A 57 -6.71 13.60 -1.09
CA THR A 57 -6.85 14.49 -2.24
C THR A 57 -5.53 14.56 -3.01
N ALA A 58 -5.59 14.91 -4.30
CA ALA A 58 -4.40 15.21 -5.10
C ALA A 58 -3.74 16.54 -4.66
N ALA A 59 -2.48 16.73 -5.01
CA ALA A 59 -1.69 17.90 -4.57
C ALA A 59 -2.21 19.22 -5.10
N ASP A 60 -2.79 19.26 -6.30
CA ASP A 60 -3.41 20.44 -6.90
C ASP A 60 -4.58 20.97 -6.07
N GLN A 61 -5.33 20.10 -5.42
CA GLN A 61 -6.44 20.48 -4.53
C GLN A 61 -5.99 21.13 -3.23
N ASP A 62 -4.71 20.99 -2.89
CA ASP A 62 -4.11 21.58 -1.70
C ASP A 62 -3.64 23.01 -1.89
N THR A 63 -3.51 23.47 -3.12
CA THR A 63 -3.05 24.84 -3.48
C THR A 63 -3.87 25.92 -2.77
N PHE A 64 -5.15 25.63 -2.47
CA PHE A 64 -6.05 26.53 -1.74
C PHE A 64 -6.27 26.13 -0.27
N GLY A 65 -5.41 25.29 0.31
CA GLY A 65 -5.52 24.85 1.70
C GLY A 65 -6.59 23.77 1.96
N GLY A 66 -7.22 23.25 0.91
CA GLY A 66 -8.31 22.26 1.00
C GLY A 66 -7.90 20.80 1.06
N GLY A 67 -6.61 20.50 0.95
CA GLY A 67 -6.11 19.12 0.93
C GLY A 67 -6.35 18.37 2.24
N LYS A 68 -6.88 17.15 2.12
CA LYS A 68 -7.21 16.28 3.24
C LYS A 68 -6.86 14.83 2.93
N SER A 69 -6.41 14.10 3.95
CA SER A 69 -6.25 12.64 3.92
C SER A 69 -7.11 12.00 5.00
N TYR A 70 -7.42 10.74 4.80
CA TYR A 70 -8.11 9.91 5.77
C TYR A 70 -7.43 8.54 5.87
N ALA A 71 -7.15 8.13 7.10
CA ALA A 71 -6.88 6.73 7.42
C ALA A 71 -8.20 6.10 7.88
N LEU A 72 -8.71 5.13 7.14
CA LEU A 72 -9.92 4.39 7.46
C LEU A 72 -9.54 3.03 8.01
N PHE A 73 -9.86 2.77 9.27
CA PHE A 73 -9.60 1.50 9.96
C PHE A 73 -10.87 0.66 9.94
N ALA A 74 -10.85 -0.47 9.24
CA ALA A 74 -11.94 -1.42 9.21
C ALA A 74 -11.82 -2.41 10.38
N GLY A 75 -12.84 -2.50 11.19
CA GLY A 75 -12.92 -3.40 12.33
C GLY A 75 -13.35 -4.81 11.95
N GLN A 76 -13.15 -5.76 12.90
CA GLN A 76 -13.51 -7.18 12.73
C GLN A 76 -15.01 -7.39 12.46
N ASN A 77 -15.85 -6.56 13.04
CA ASN A 77 -17.32 -6.59 12.88
C ASN A 77 -17.82 -5.81 11.65
N GLY A 78 -16.93 -5.28 10.80
CA GLY A 78 -17.28 -4.42 9.65
C GLY A 78 -17.46 -2.94 10.00
N SER A 79 -17.25 -2.53 11.27
CA SER A 79 -17.24 -1.11 11.66
C SER A 79 -16.11 -0.34 10.98
N LEU A 80 -16.27 0.99 10.86
CA LEU A 80 -15.28 1.86 10.25
C LEU A 80 -14.91 3.01 11.19
N SER A 81 -13.62 3.14 11.50
CA SER A 81 -13.08 4.30 12.19
C SER A 81 -12.27 5.16 11.22
N SER A 82 -12.46 6.48 11.21
CA SER A 82 -11.74 7.38 10.31
C SER A 82 -10.94 8.43 11.07
N PHE A 83 -9.66 8.53 10.73
CA PHE A 83 -8.77 9.58 11.22
C PHE A 83 -8.45 10.56 10.08
N LYS A 84 -8.86 11.83 10.26
CA LYS A 84 -8.62 12.90 9.30
C LYS A 84 -7.25 13.53 9.52
N MET A 85 -6.50 13.72 8.43
CA MET A 85 -5.17 14.33 8.37
C MET A 85 -5.10 15.38 7.27
N ARG A 86 -3.98 16.10 7.14
CA ARG A 86 -3.69 16.97 6.00
C ARG A 86 -3.45 16.14 4.76
N GLY A 87 -3.82 16.67 3.58
CA GLY A 87 -3.65 15.96 2.31
C GLY A 87 -2.19 15.68 1.99
N LEU A 88 -1.91 14.45 1.53
CA LEU A 88 -0.63 14.05 0.96
C LEU A 88 -0.95 13.11 -0.21
N GLU A 89 -0.81 13.63 -1.43
CA GLU A 89 -0.98 12.83 -2.64
C GLU A 89 0.00 11.66 -2.64
N GLN A 90 -0.44 10.48 -3.07
CA GLN A 90 0.36 9.24 -3.07
C GLN A 90 0.95 8.86 -1.70
N GLY A 91 0.37 9.38 -0.61
CA GLY A 91 0.75 8.96 0.73
C GLY A 91 0.58 7.46 0.93
N SER A 92 1.31 6.92 1.88
CA SER A 92 1.35 5.49 2.17
C SER A 92 1.19 5.23 3.67
N ALA A 93 0.94 3.99 4.02
CA ALA A 93 0.95 3.50 5.39
C ALA A 93 1.98 2.36 5.54
N GLY A 94 2.66 2.31 6.66
CA GLY A 94 3.52 1.19 7.03
C GLY A 94 2.83 0.34 8.11
N VAL A 95 3.01 -0.98 8.07
CA VAL A 95 2.45 -1.92 9.05
C VAL A 95 3.47 -2.98 9.41
N ASN A 96 3.59 -3.32 10.69
CA ASN A 96 4.41 -4.44 11.17
C ASN A 96 3.64 -5.34 12.17
N GLY A 97 2.41 -5.69 11.88
CA GLY A 97 1.59 -6.56 12.73
C GLY A 97 1.01 -5.89 13.97
N GLU A 98 1.81 -5.20 14.77
CA GLU A 98 1.41 -4.54 16.03
C GLU A 98 1.40 -3.01 15.94
N SER A 99 2.00 -2.45 14.92
CA SER A 99 2.13 -1.00 14.76
C SER A 99 1.74 -0.55 13.36
N VAL A 100 1.23 0.66 13.30
CA VAL A 100 0.86 1.35 12.07
C VAL A 100 1.60 2.67 12.02
N MET A 101 2.24 2.95 10.88
CA MET A 101 2.71 4.26 10.51
C MET A 101 1.74 4.89 9.51
N LEU A 102 1.39 6.14 9.76
CA LEU A 102 0.62 6.99 8.85
C LEU A 102 1.41 8.26 8.56
N GLU A 103 1.10 8.91 7.47
CA GLU A 103 1.74 10.15 7.11
C GLU A 103 0.74 11.17 6.56
N ASP A 104 1.01 12.43 6.82
CA ASP A 104 0.39 13.56 6.14
C ASP A 104 1.48 14.52 5.63
N LYS A 105 1.13 15.62 4.98
CA LYS A 105 2.12 16.54 4.39
C LYS A 105 3.18 17.11 5.37
N LYS A 106 2.98 17.03 6.68
CA LYS A 106 3.89 17.60 7.70
C LYS A 106 4.27 16.65 8.82
N THR A 107 3.53 15.57 9.00
CA THR A 107 3.65 14.73 10.19
C THR A 107 3.69 13.26 9.82
N ILE A 108 4.58 12.53 10.45
CA ILE A 108 4.56 11.07 10.48
C ILE A 108 3.97 10.65 11.83
N PHE A 109 2.93 9.84 11.80
CA PHE A 109 2.28 9.28 12.99
C PHE A 109 2.67 7.82 13.14
N THR A 110 2.93 7.38 14.36
CA THR A 110 3.10 5.95 14.66
C THR A 110 2.13 5.57 15.76
N ILE A 111 1.32 4.56 15.52
CA ILE A 111 0.36 3.97 16.44
C ILE A 111 0.88 2.59 16.82
N LYS A 112 1.15 2.36 18.11
CA LYS A 112 1.49 1.05 18.67
C LYS A 112 0.74 0.90 20.00
N ASN A 113 1.32 1.18 21.11
CA ASN A 113 0.68 1.28 22.43
C ASN A 113 0.30 2.74 22.74
N GLY A 114 -0.31 3.40 21.78
CA GLY A 114 -0.63 4.82 21.76
C GLY A 114 -0.08 5.52 20.53
N LEU A 115 -0.38 6.82 20.39
CA LEU A 115 0.01 7.65 19.27
C LEU A 115 1.29 8.45 19.58
N THR A 116 2.28 8.34 18.70
CA THR A 116 3.40 9.28 18.61
C THR A 116 3.33 10.06 17.29
N ALA A 117 3.89 11.28 17.27
CA ALA A 117 3.93 12.13 16.11
C ALA A 117 5.33 12.73 15.95
N TYR A 118 5.82 12.74 14.71
CA TYR A 118 7.08 13.34 14.32
C TYR A 118 6.81 14.38 13.24
N ASP A 119 7.10 15.65 13.53
CA ASP A 119 6.96 16.73 12.57
C ASP A 119 8.14 16.73 11.60
N ARG A 120 7.85 16.88 10.31
CA ARG A 120 8.83 16.83 9.24
C ARG A 120 8.73 18.02 8.28
N THR A 121 9.66 18.09 7.35
CA THR A 121 9.61 19.03 6.25
C THR A 121 8.33 18.83 5.43
N TYR A 122 7.73 19.92 4.97
CA TYR A 122 6.53 19.87 4.14
C TYR A 122 6.74 19.05 2.88
N GLN A 123 5.80 18.15 2.57
CA GLN A 123 5.78 17.34 1.36
C GLN A 123 4.43 17.48 0.67
N HIS A 124 4.42 17.49 -0.64
CA HIS A 124 3.21 17.52 -1.45
C HIS A 124 2.78 16.11 -1.85
N THR A 125 3.76 15.27 -2.18
CA THR A 125 3.57 13.93 -2.74
C THR A 125 4.42 12.93 -1.99
N GLY A 126 3.82 11.80 -1.59
CA GLY A 126 4.55 10.63 -1.08
C GLY A 126 5.12 9.80 -2.23
N ASP A 127 5.97 8.84 -1.91
CA ASP A 127 6.46 7.84 -2.87
C ASP A 127 6.27 6.43 -2.31
N SER A 128 7.07 6.04 -1.35
CA SER A 128 6.98 4.73 -0.72
C SER A 128 7.14 4.81 0.79
N ALA A 129 6.51 3.88 1.49
CA ALA A 129 6.66 3.71 2.91
C ALA A 129 6.52 2.23 3.29
N GLY A 130 7.12 1.84 4.41
CA GLY A 130 7.07 0.48 4.87
C GLY A 130 7.80 0.27 6.19
N TYR A 131 8.04 -1.00 6.49
CA TYR A 131 8.72 -1.44 7.69
C TYR A 131 9.91 -2.32 7.32
N VAL A 132 11.07 -2.00 7.89
CA VAL A 132 12.31 -2.74 7.73
C VAL A 132 12.50 -3.63 8.95
N GLY A 133 12.29 -4.94 8.78
CA GLY A 133 12.30 -5.92 9.87
C GLY A 133 13.62 -5.98 10.61
N ASP A 134 14.73 -5.99 9.89
CA ASP A 134 16.08 -6.12 10.46
C ASP A 134 16.50 -4.88 11.29
N GLN A 135 15.95 -3.71 10.94
CA GLN A 135 16.17 -2.47 11.68
C GLN A 135 15.08 -2.18 12.72
N ASN A 136 14.04 -3.01 12.75
CA ASN A 136 12.88 -2.86 13.62
C ASN A 136 12.29 -1.44 13.55
N GLY A 137 12.16 -0.89 12.34
CA GLY A 137 11.76 0.49 12.14
C GLY A 137 10.97 0.76 10.87
N PHE A 138 10.17 1.81 10.92
CA PHE A 138 9.47 2.34 9.76
C PHE A 138 10.36 3.26 8.93
N TYR A 139 10.05 3.37 7.65
CA TYR A 139 10.60 4.36 6.75
C TYR A 139 9.50 4.98 5.87
N THR A 140 9.78 6.17 5.34
CA THR A 140 9.02 6.78 4.27
C THR A 140 9.93 7.63 3.39
N LEU A 141 9.69 7.57 2.08
CA LEU A 141 10.48 8.19 1.03
C LEU A 141 9.63 9.21 0.26
N TYR A 142 10.25 10.33 -0.12
CA TYR A 142 9.59 11.40 -0.87
C TYR A 142 10.51 11.91 -1.97
N ASN A 143 9.97 12.09 -3.15
CA ASN A 143 10.59 12.90 -4.20
C ASN A 143 10.30 14.37 -3.91
N SER A 144 11.27 15.09 -3.36
CA SER A 144 11.08 16.41 -2.74
C SER A 144 11.39 17.59 -3.68
N GLY A 145 11.64 17.30 -4.98
CA GLY A 145 11.92 18.32 -5.98
C GLY A 145 13.38 18.78 -6.02
N PHE A 146 13.62 19.86 -6.73
CA PHE A 146 14.96 20.42 -6.89
C PHE A 146 15.44 21.14 -5.64
N ASP A 147 16.75 21.24 -5.47
CA ASP A 147 17.36 22.06 -4.43
C ASP A 147 17.06 23.55 -4.65
N LYS A 148 17.50 24.40 -3.71
CA LYS A 148 17.23 25.84 -3.77
C LYS A 148 17.86 26.51 -5.00
N ASP A 149 18.94 25.94 -5.52
CA ASP A 149 19.67 26.46 -6.66
C ASP A 149 19.12 25.93 -7.98
N GLY A 150 18.14 25.02 -7.92
CA GLY A 150 17.48 24.42 -9.08
C GLY A 150 18.34 23.42 -9.89
N ASN A 151 19.53 23.10 -9.41
CA ASN A 151 20.52 22.34 -10.16
C ASN A 151 20.42 20.82 -9.93
N HIS A 152 20.02 20.40 -8.72
CA HIS A 152 20.01 19.00 -8.35
C HIS A 152 18.67 18.58 -7.78
N TYR A 153 18.15 17.47 -8.28
CA TYR A 153 16.96 16.84 -7.71
C TYR A 153 17.33 16.13 -6.42
N ARG A 154 16.40 16.14 -5.46
CA ARG A 154 16.58 15.47 -4.18
C ARG A 154 15.35 14.69 -3.78
N SER A 155 15.58 13.55 -3.13
CA SER A 155 14.57 12.81 -2.39
C SER A 155 14.88 12.86 -0.91
N GLU A 156 13.85 12.80 -0.07
CA GLU A 156 14.00 12.79 1.38
C GLU A 156 13.57 11.42 1.91
N LEU A 157 14.46 10.79 2.68
CA LEU A 157 14.19 9.55 3.40
C LEU A 157 14.03 9.88 4.88
N TYR A 158 12.88 9.53 5.44
CA TYR A 158 12.70 9.48 6.88
C TYR A 158 12.68 8.02 7.30
N ARG A 159 13.52 7.66 8.26
CA ARG A 159 13.64 6.30 8.77
C ARG A 159 13.78 6.29 10.29
N GLN A 160 13.32 5.24 10.94
CA GLN A 160 13.60 4.99 12.32
C GLN A 160 14.99 4.35 12.44
N PHE A 161 15.86 5.02 13.16
CA PHE A 161 17.22 4.54 13.47
C PHE A 161 17.41 4.59 14.99
N ASN A 162 17.73 3.45 15.60
CA ASN A 162 17.79 3.32 17.07
C ASN A 162 16.53 3.84 17.78
N GLY A 163 15.35 3.52 17.23
CA GLY A 163 14.06 3.91 17.78
C GLY A 163 13.65 5.38 17.62
N LYS A 164 14.48 6.20 16.93
CA LYS A 164 14.22 7.62 16.68
C LYS A 164 14.10 7.89 15.18
N TRP A 165 13.23 8.80 14.81
CA TRP A 165 13.14 9.28 13.45
C TRP A 165 14.37 10.09 13.06
N LYS A 166 14.94 9.78 11.91
CA LYS A 166 16.05 10.49 11.27
C LYS A 166 15.64 10.86 9.85
N LYS A 167 16.02 12.07 9.44
CA LYS A 167 15.92 12.55 8.07
C LYS A 167 17.27 12.41 7.39
N ASP A 168 17.27 11.81 6.21
CA ASP A 168 18.40 11.76 5.29
C ASP A 168 17.99 12.37 3.94
N VAL A 169 18.95 12.91 3.19
CA VAL A 169 18.71 13.45 1.83
C VAL A 169 19.43 12.55 0.84
N ILE A 170 18.71 12.12 -0.18
CA ILE A 170 19.23 11.34 -1.30
C ILE A 170 19.30 12.29 -2.51
N PRO A 171 20.50 12.53 -3.11
CA PRO A 171 20.69 13.55 -4.14
C PRO A 171 20.26 13.07 -5.54
N TYR A 172 19.12 12.37 -5.60
CA TYR A 172 18.58 11.81 -6.85
C TYR A 172 17.05 11.83 -6.85
N TYR A 173 16.48 11.89 -8.07
CA TYR A 173 15.09 11.49 -8.30
C TYR A 173 14.98 9.97 -8.27
N ILE A 174 14.07 9.44 -7.48
CA ILE A 174 13.84 8.01 -7.38
C ILE A 174 12.60 7.65 -8.20
N ARG A 175 12.80 6.86 -9.26
CA ARG A 175 11.70 6.41 -10.12
C ARG A 175 10.92 5.27 -9.50
N ALA A 176 11.61 4.34 -8.86
CA ALA A 176 11.05 3.22 -8.13
C ALA A 176 12.01 2.79 -7.02
N SER A 177 11.51 2.19 -5.97
CA SER A 177 12.31 1.72 -4.85
C SER A 177 11.85 0.35 -4.35
N GLY A 178 12.75 -0.34 -3.62
CA GLY A 178 12.44 -1.59 -2.94
C GLY A 178 13.39 -1.81 -1.79
N PHE A 179 13.03 -2.72 -0.89
CA PHE A 179 13.83 -3.06 0.28
C PHE A 179 14.28 -4.51 0.26
N ASP A 180 15.51 -4.74 0.73
CA ASP A 180 16.01 -6.05 1.10
C ASP A 180 17.00 -5.90 2.27
N GLY A 181 16.70 -6.57 3.38
CA GLY A 181 17.52 -6.49 4.59
C GLY A 181 17.68 -5.07 5.12
N ASP A 182 18.89 -4.57 5.10
CA ASP A 182 19.31 -3.25 5.59
C ASP A 182 19.43 -2.17 4.50
N SER A 183 19.01 -2.48 3.28
CA SER A 183 19.27 -1.63 2.13
C SER A 183 17.99 -1.26 1.36
N ILE A 184 17.94 -0.02 0.88
CA ILE A 184 17.04 0.43 -0.17
C ILE A 184 17.74 0.19 -1.50
N TYR A 185 17.03 -0.38 -2.47
CA TYR A 185 17.40 -0.36 -3.87
C TYR A 185 16.55 0.69 -4.56
N ALA A 186 17.22 1.64 -5.21
CA ALA A 186 16.56 2.75 -5.90
C ALA A 186 16.88 2.73 -7.39
N LEU A 187 15.84 2.76 -8.21
CA LEU A 187 15.94 2.97 -9.65
C LEU A 187 15.96 4.47 -9.90
N ILE A 188 17.04 4.97 -10.47
CA ILE A 188 17.21 6.37 -10.83
C ILE A 188 17.51 6.51 -12.32
N PRO A 189 17.07 7.60 -13.00
CA PRO A 189 17.52 7.90 -14.35
C PRO A 189 19.04 8.13 -14.39
N THR A 190 19.66 7.85 -15.55
CA THR A 190 21.03 8.31 -15.82
C THR A 190 21.04 9.82 -16.06
N ASP A 191 22.22 10.45 -15.95
CA ASP A 191 22.37 11.91 -16.08
C ASP A 191 21.98 12.43 -17.48
N ASP A 192 22.10 11.57 -18.51
CA ASP A 192 21.67 11.86 -19.88
C ASP A 192 20.22 11.45 -20.18
N GLU A 193 19.50 10.95 -19.18
CA GLU A 193 18.11 10.47 -19.25
C GLU A 193 17.86 9.35 -20.27
N LYS A 194 18.93 8.67 -20.74
CA LYS A 194 18.83 7.58 -21.72
C LYS A 194 18.91 6.19 -21.11
N GLY A 195 19.01 6.12 -19.81
CA GLY A 195 19.15 4.87 -19.07
C GLY A 195 18.68 4.93 -17.64
N TYR A 196 18.91 3.84 -16.95
CA TYR A 196 18.66 3.69 -15.54
C TYR A 196 19.92 3.21 -14.81
N LYS A 197 20.02 3.61 -13.53
CA LYS A 197 20.96 3.07 -12.56
C LYS A 197 20.17 2.42 -11.41
N ILE A 198 20.64 1.28 -10.90
CA ILE A 198 20.23 0.75 -9.60
C ILE A 198 21.27 1.17 -8.58
N LEU A 199 20.84 1.96 -7.60
CA LEU A 199 21.62 2.28 -6.42
C LEU A 199 21.21 1.37 -5.27
N LYS A 200 22.20 0.80 -4.58
CA LYS A 200 22.03 0.25 -3.24
C LYS A 200 22.36 1.34 -2.23
N ILE A 201 21.41 1.62 -1.35
CA ILE A 201 21.52 2.65 -0.30
C ILE A 201 21.43 1.93 1.04
N ARG A 202 22.53 1.86 1.76
CA ARG A 202 22.52 1.22 3.09
C ARG A 202 21.91 2.13 4.14
N THR A 203 21.01 1.58 4.93
CA THR A 203 20.21 2.30 5.93
C THR A 203 20.48 1.84 7.37
N ASP A 204 21.31 0.82 7.57
CA ASP A 204 21.68 0.27 8.86
C ASP A 204 22.69 1.14 9.63
N GLN A 205 23.32 2.11 8.96
CA GLN A 205 24.33 3.00 9.52
C GLN A 205 23.75 4.39 9.84
N LYS A 206 24.50 5.17 10.65
CA LYS A 206 24.12 6.55 10.95
C LYS A 206 23.95 7.37 9.68
N ASP A 207 24.91 7.30 8.76
CA ASP A 207 24.90 8.03 7.50
C ASP A 207 24.67 7.06 6.33
N LEU A 208 23.97 7.52 5.30
CA LEU A 208 23.70 6.71 4.12
C LEU A 208 24.99 6.50 3.32
N THR A 209 25.18 5.29 2.84
CA THR A 209 26.23 4.97 1.86
C THR A 209 25.59 4.47 0.58
N TYR A 210 26.20 4.76 -0.56
CA TYR A 210 25.67 4.52 -1.90
C TYR A 210 26.62 3.63 -2.68
N GLU A 211 26.07 2.65 -3.38
CA GLU A 211 26.76 1.75 -4.29
C GLU A 211 25.97 1.61 -5.57
N THR A 212 26.57 1.82 -6.74
CA THR A 212 25.93 1.54 -8.03
C THR A 212 26.05 0.03 -8.30
N ILE A 213 24.93 -0.65 -8.39
CA ILE A 213 24.85 -2.07 -8.71
C ILE A 213 24.89 -2.32 -10.20
N ALA A 214 24.15 -1.53 -10.99
CA ALA A 214 24.08 -1.65 -12.43
C ALA A 214 23.74 -0.30 -13.07
N GLU A 215 24.13 -0.14 -14.31
CA GLU A 215 23.75 0.97 -15.17
C GLU A 215 23.56 0.44 -16.58
N TRP A 216 22.47 0.84 -17.27
CA TRP A 216 22.19 0.44 -18.64
C TRP A 216 21.30 1.46 -19.35
N THR A 217 21.35 1.45 -20.67
CA THR A 217 20.44 2.23 -21.53
C THR A 217 19.12 1.46 -21.74
N TYR A 218 18.05 2.17 -22.01
CA TYR A 218 16.74 1.61 -22.35
C TYR A 218 16.22 2.18 -23.67
N LYS A 219 15.27 1.47 -24.27
CA LYS A 219 14.60 1.94 -25.49
C LYS A 219 13.74 3.16 -25.16
N GLU A 220 13.79 4.18 -26.03
CA GLU A 220 12.90 5.33 -25.92
C GLU A 220 11.42 4.91 -25.85
N GLY A 221 10.66 5.52 -24.95
CA GLY A 221 9.26 5.16 -24.67
C GLY A 221 9.08 4.01 -23.67
N THR A 222 10.16 3.43 -23.12
CA THR A 222 10.07 2.43 -22.04
C THR A 222 9.49 3.07 -20.79
N SER A 223 8.45 2.45 -20.23
CA SER A 223 7.83 2.87 -18.96
C SER A 223 8.09 1.86 -17.86
N VAL A 224 8.41 2.35 -16.66
CA VAL A 224 8.52 1.55 -15.44
C VAL A 224 7.14 1.43 -14.82
N GLU A 225 6.66 0.21 -14.63
CA GLU A 225 5.28 -0.10 -14.27
C GLU A 225 5.13 -0.66 -12.84
N SER A 226 6.21 -0.75 -12.08
CA SER A 226 6.17 -1.23 -10.70
C SER A 226 7.25 -0.61 -9.82
N GLN A 227 7.06 -0.73 -8.51
CA GLN A 227 8.15 -0.64 -7.53
C GLN A 227 9.11 -1.82 -7.67
N LEU A 228 10.26 -1.75 -6.99
CA LEU A 228 11.27 -2.80 -7.02
C LEU A 228 10.91 -3.91 -6.02
N ALA A 229 11.16 -5.16 -6.42
CA ALA A 229 11.26 -6.29 -5.51
C ALA A 229 12.72 -6.77 -5.46
N ALA A 230 13.32 -6.78 -4.29
CA ALA A 230 14.69 -7.21 -4.11
C ALA A 230 14.73 -8.48 -3.25
N ASP A 231 15.64 -9.39 -3.58
CA ASP A 231 16.00 -10.56 -2.80
C ASP A 231 17.53 -10.61 -2.60
N GLN A 232 18.06 -11.67 -2.03
CA GLN A 232 19.49 -11.79 -1.73
C GLN A 232 20.38 -11.67 -2.99
N GLU A 233 19.90 -12.13 -4.15
CA GLU A 233 20.71 -12.26 -5.37
C GLU A 233 20.41 -11.16 -6.39
N SER A 234 19.16 -10.69 -6.47
CA SER A 234 18.71 -9.86 -7.57
C SER A 234 17.77 -8.73 -7.15
N VAL A 235 17.69 -7.72 -8.00
CA VAL A 235 16.64 -6.69 -7.99
C VAL A 235 15.75 -6.89 -9.22
N HIS A 236 14.44 -6.83 -9.02
CA HIS A 236 13.44 -7.09 -10.04
C HIS A 236 12.43 -5.95 -10.12
N PHE A 237 11.97 -5.65 -11.32
CA PHE A 237 10.85 -4.73 -11.55
C PHE A 237 10.23 -4.97 -12.93
N VAL A 238 9.09 -4.36 -13.18
CA VAL A 238 8.36 -4.53 -14.44
C VAL A 238 8.46 -3.26 -15.28
N VAL A 239 8.73 -3.46 -16.57
CA VAL A 239 8.70 -2.40 -17.59
C VAL A 239 7.74 -2.77 -18.71
N ARG A 240 7.32 -1.76 -19.46
CA ARG A 240 6.58 -1.88 -20.70
C ARG A 240 7.28 -1.04 -21.79
N GLY A 241 7.30 -1.55 -23.02
CA GLY A 241 7.84 -0.84 -24.17
C GLY A 241 9.29 -1.13 -24.51
N GLU A 242 10.09 -1.79 -23.65
CA GLU A 242 11.51 -2.04 -23.94
C GLU A 242 11.71 -2.86 -25.23
N LYS A 243 10.93 -3.91 -25.40
CA LYS A 243 10.95 -4.75 -26.62
C LYS A 243 9.86 -4.35 -27.62
N ALA A 244 8.66 -4.13 -27.14
CA ALA A 244 7.51 -3.63 -27.88
C ALA A 244 6.47 -3.07 -26.90
N ASP A 245 5.68 -2.08 -27.32
CA ASP A 245 4.72 -1.33 -26.49
C ASP A 245 3.62 -2.20 -25.88
N ASN A 246 3.35 -3.34 -26.50
CA ASN A 246 2.32 -4.29 -26.05
C ASN A 246 2.86 -5.43 -25.19
N ILE A 247 4.10 -5.36 -24.69
CA ILE A 247 4.74 -6.41 -23.89
C ILE A 247 5.13 -5.85 -22.54
N TYR A 248 4.69 -6.50 -21.47
CA TYR A 248 5.27 -6.34 -20.13
C TYR A 248 6.44 -7.28 -19.95
N GLN A 249 7.54 -6.75 -19.45
CA GLN A 249 8.78 -7.49 -19.24
C GLN A 249 9.26 -7.35 -17.79
N LEU A 250 9.77 -8.44 -17.25
CA LEU A 250 10.58 -8.43 -16.03
C LEU A 250 11.98 -7.95 -16.38
N VAL A 251 12.45 -6.92 -15.70
CA VAL A 251 13.87 -6.58 -15.61
C VAL A 251 14.42 -7.31 -14.38
N LYS A 252 15.46 -8.11 -14.58
CA LYS A 252 16.23 -8.75 -13.50
C LYS A 252 17.65 -8.22 -13.53
N VAL A 253 18.10 -7.69 -12.39
CA VAL A 253 19.45 -7.17 -12.21
C VAL A 253 20.16 -8.01 -11.16
N ASP A 254 21.21 -8.74 -11.56
CA ASP A 254 22.05 -9.51 -10.64
C ASP A 254 22.89 -8.55 -9.78
N LYS A 255 22.77 -8.66 -8.46
CA LYS A 255 23.40 -7.74 -7.51
C LYS A 255 24.93 -7.84 -7.49
N LYS A 256 25.50 -8.98 -7.85
CA LYS A 256 26.93 -9.24 -7.80
C LYS A 256 27.64 -8.81 -9.08
N SER A 257 27.06 -9.14 -10.22
CA SER A 257 27.68 -8.88 -11.53
C SER A 257 27.20 -7.61 -12.20
N GLY A 258 26.07 -7.03 -11.74
CA GLY A 258 25.38 -5.93 -12.42
C GLY A 258 24.70 -6.33 -13.74
N LYS A 259 24.66 -7.62 -14.07
CA LYS A 259 24.05 -8.10 -15.33
C LYS A 259 22.55 -7.83 -15.32
N VAL A 260 22.07 -7.23 -16.42
CA VAL A 260 20.66 -6.95 -16.66
C VAL A 260 20.08 -7.96 -17.65
N GLU A 261 18.96 -8.57 -17.29
CA GLU A 261 18.24 -9.54 -18.12
C GLU A 261 16.78 -9.11 -18.27
N LEU A 262 16.20 -9.31 -19.46
CA LEU A 262 14.81 -9.01 -19.80
C LEU A 262 14.05 -10.31 -20.11
N HIS A 263 12.90 -10.51 -19.46
CA HIS A 263 12.05 -11.68 -19.64
C HIS A 263 10.60 -11.27 -19.88
N ASP A 264 9.98 -11.78 -20.94
CA ASP A 264 8.59 -11.44 -21.27
C ASP A 264 7.63 -12.03 -20.21
N ILE A 265 6.75 -11.18 -19.66
CA ILE A 265 5.71 -11.59 -18.69
C ILE A 265 4.39 -11.83 -19.42
N ALA A 266 3.94 -10.84 -20.19
CA ALA A 266 2.65 -10.85 -20.85
C ALA A 266 2.68 -10.02 -22.14
N THR A 267 1.93 -10.49 -23.14
CA THR A 267 1.77 -9.81 -24.44
C THR A 267 0.29 -9.55 -24.67
N TYR A 268 -0.05 -8.36 -25.16
CA TYR A 268 -1.41 -7.91 -25.42
C TYR A 268 -1.61 -7.64 -26.92
N LYS A 269 -2.87 -7.51 -27.33
CA LYS A 269 -3.18 -7.01 -28.68
C LYS A 269 -2.69 -5.58 -28.81
N LYS A 270 -2.25 -5.18 -30.01
CA LYS A 270 -1.86 -3.80 -30.35
C LYS A 270 -3.11 -2.95 -30.59
N ASP A 271 -3.94 -2.82 -29.60
CA ASP A 271 -5.14 -2.00 -29.55
C ASP A 271 -4.95 -1.01 -28.41
N GLU A 272 -5.13 0.28 -28.68
CA GLU A 272 -4.82 1.36 -27.74
C GLU A 272 -5.62 1.22 -26.45
N GLN A 273 -6.92 0.87 -26.52
CA GLN A 273 -7.75 0.66 -25.36
C GLN A 273 -7.29 -0.56 -24.56
N VAL A 274 -6.94 -1.65 -25.21
CA VAL A 274 -6.41 -2.85 -24.56
C VAL A 274 -5.09 -2.56 -23.84
N LEU A 275 -4.21 -1.77 -24.46
CA LEU A 275 -2.94 -1.36 -23.86
C LEU A 275 -3.15 -0.48 -22.63
N TYR A 276 -4.11 0.46 -22.70
CA TYR A 276 -4.49 1.30 -21.56
C TYR A 276 -5.09 0.47 -20.43
N ASP A 277 -6.08 -0.38 -20.73
CA ASP A 277 -6.76 -1.21 -19.73
C ASP A 277 -5.84 -2.26 -19.09
N SER A 278 -4.77 -2.67 -19.77
CA SER A 278 -3.77 -3.60 -19.23
C SER A 278 -2.84 -2.98 -18.18
N MET A 279 -2.80 -1.64 -18.07
CA MET A 279 -1.91 -0.95 -17.13
C MET A 279 -2.22 -1.35 -15.68
N PRO A 280 -1.20 -1.68 -14.88
CA PRO A 280 -1.40 -2.03 -13.48
C PRO A 280 -2.15 -0.91 -12.74
N PHE A 281 -3.21 -1.27 -12.01
CA PHE A 281 -3.98 -0.29 -11.25
C PHE A 281 -3.24 0.22 -9.99
N SER A 282 -2.16 -0.46 -9.59
CA SER A 282 -1.31 -0.04 -8.48
C SER A 282 0.17 -0.18 -8.85
N PHE A 283 0.82 0.95 -9.10
CA PHE A 283 2.27 1.00 -9.28
C PHE A 283 3.03 0.47 -8.06
N LYS A 284 2.52 0.78 -6.86
CA LYS A 284 3.17 0.41 -5.60
C LYS A 284 3.08 -1.07 -5.27
N LYS A 285 1.98 -1.75 -5.64
CA LYS A 285 1.65 -3.07 -5.10
C LYS A 285 1.32 -4.15 -6.12
N SER A 286 1.14 -3.81 -7.40
CA SER A 286 0.85 -4.82 -8.45
C SER A 286 2.02 -5.74 -8.75
N PHE A 287 3.20 -5.49 -8.18
CA PHE A 287 4.38 -6.35 -8.30
C PHE A 287 4.99 -6.62 -6.93
N PHE A 288 5.22 -7.90 -6.60
CA PHE A 288 5.77 -8.31 -5.31
C PHE A 288 6.43 -9.69 -5.38
N SER A 289 7.31 -9.99 -4.42
CA SER A 289 7.92 -11.30 -4.24
C SER A 289 7.19 -12.11 -3.17
N TYR A 290 7.07 -13.42 -3.40
CA TYR A 290 6.65 -14.37 -2.39
C TYR A 290 7.38 -15.72 -2.60
N GLN A 291 8.16 -16.15 -1.61
CA GLN A 291 9.05 -17.30 -1.70
C GLN A 291 10.03 -17.15 -2.88
N LYS A 292 10.12 -18.15 -3.78
CA LYS A 292 10.97 -18.14 -4.98
C LYS A 292 10.26 -17.62 -6.24
N HIS A 293 9.16 -16.89 -6.07
CA HIS A 293 8.35 -16.38 -7.17
C HIS A 293 8.14 -14.88 -7.03
N LEU A 294 8.03 -14.25 -8.17
CA LEU A 294 7.52 -12.90 -8.31
C LEU A 294 6.09 -12.98 -8.85
N TYR A 295 5.28 -12.03 -8.48
CA TYR A 295 3.90 -11.92 -8.94
C TYR A 295 3.68 -10.55 -9.56
N PHE A 296 3.04 -10.53 -10.71
CA PHE A 296 2.62 -9.29 -11.40
C PHE A 296 1.12 -9.36 -11.67
N ILE A 297 0.41 -8.26 -11.42
CA ILE A 297 -1.03 -8.13 -11.64
C ILE A 297 -1.27 -7.00 -12.62
N ASP A 298 -1.85 -7.34 -13.78
CA ASP A 298 -2.20 -6.36 -14.80
C ASP A 298 -3.51 -5.61 -14.49
N GLY A 299 -3.85 -4.64 -15.31
CA GLY A 299 -5.07 -3.84 -15.19
C GLY A 299 -6.36 -4.63 -15.35
N PHE A 300 -6.31 -5.80 -15.99
CA PHE A 300 -7.44 -6.74 -16.08
C PHE A 300 -7.60 -7.62 -14.83
N GLY A 301 -6.70 -7.50 -13.84
CA GLY A 301 -6.70 -8.34 -12.65
C GLY A 301 -6.14 -9.74 -12.88
N LYS A 302 -5.45 -9.98 -14.00
CA LYS A 302 -4.79 -11.25 -14.27
C LYS A 302 -3.47 -11.29 -13.51
N VAL A 303 -3.29 -12.33 -12.70
CA VAL A 303 -2.13 -12.55 -11.87
C VAL A 303 -1.16 -13.47 -12.59
N TYR A 304 0.04 -12.99 -12.83
CA TYR A 304 1.15 -13.76 -13.39
C TYR A 304 2.09 -14.17 -12.28
N GLN A 305 2.48 -15.45 -12.29
CA GLN A 305 3.54 -16.00 -11.45
C GLN A 305 4.81 -16.16 -12.28
N ILE A 306 5.91 -15.62 -11.78
CA ILE A 306 7.19 -15.56 -12.48
C ILE A 306 8.22 -16.26 -11.58
N ASN A 307 8.99 -17.17 -12.12
CA ASN A 307 10.13 -17.76 -11.42
C ASN A 307 11.26 -16.72 -11.33
N SER A 308 11.69 -16.35 -10.13
CA SER A 308 12.67 -15.27 -9.92
C SER A 308 14.06 -15.59 -10.49
N GLN A 309 14.43 -16.86 -10.58
CA GLN A 309 15.73 -17.27 -11.12
C GLN A 309 15.75 -17.30 -12.64
N THR A 310 14.71 -17.87 -13.27
CA THR A 310 14.67 -18.12 -14.72
C THR A 310 13.90 -17.06 -15.52
N GLY A 311 13.16 -16.16 -14.86
CA GLY A 311 12.28 -15.20 -15.50
C GLY A 311 11.04 -15.81 -16.20
N LYS A 312 10.87 -17.15 -16.18
CA LYS A 312 9.72 -17.81 -16.84
C LYS A 312 8.41 -17.40 -16.16
N SER A 313 7.47 -16.89 -16.95
CA SER A 313 6.16 -16.43 -16.52
C SER A 313 5.04 -17.39 -16.94
N LYS A 314 3.99 -17.46 -16.13
CA LYS A 314 2.71 -18.11 -16.46
C LYS A 314 1.55 -17.34 -15.81
N ALA A 315 0.39 -17.34 -16.45
CA ALA A 315 -0.84 -16.90 -15.81
C ALA A 315 -1.20 -17.88 -14.69
N ALA A 316 -1.40 -17.37 -13.48
CA ALA A 316 -1.71 -18.17 -12.30
C ALA A 316 -3.23 -18.21 -12.02
N PHE A 317 -3.86 -17.04 -11.93
CA PHE A 317 -5.31 -16.87 -11.72
C PHE A 317 -5.74 -15.47 -12.10
N THR A 318 -7.03 -15.17 -11.94
CA THR A 318 -7.59 -13.85 -12.23
C THR A 318 -8.46 -13.41 -11.05
N LEU A 319 -8.34 -12.14 -10.67
CA LEU A 319 -9.19 -11.51 -9.66
C LEU A 319 -10.64 -11.37 -10.20
N SER A 320 -11.59 -11.14 -9.32
CA SER A 320 -13.01 -10.98 -9.68
C SER A 320 -13.20 -9.88 -10.73
N GLN A 321 -13.66 -10.28 -11.93
CA GLN A 321 -13.83 -9.38 -13.08
C GLN A 321 -14.91 -8.33 -12.84
N GLU A 322 -15.94 -8.65 -12.07
CA GLU A 322 -16.94 -7.66 -11.65
C GLU A 322 -16.32 -6.59 -10.77
N LYS A 323 -15.48 -7.00 -9.83
CA LYS A 323 -14.79 -6.09 -8.89
C LYS A 323 -13.71 -5.23 -9.58
N MET A 324 -13.13 -5.72 -10.68
CA MET A 324 -12.18 -4.93 -11.48
C MET A 324 -12.78 -3.66 -12.09
N LYS A 325 -14.11 -3.56 -12.20
CA LYS A 325 -14.84 -2.37 -12.65
C LYS A 325 -15.11 -1.34 -11.54
N SER A 326 -14.64 -1.59 -10.32
CA SER A 326 -14.86 -0.68 -9.19
C SER A 326 -14.06 0.63 -9.36
N ASP A 327 -14.60 1.74 -8.79
CA ASP A 327 -13.97 3.07 -8.85
C ASP A 327 -12.63 3.11 -8.11
N PHE A 328 -12.52 2.34 -7.03
CA PHE A 328 -11.31 2.21 -6.22
C PHE A 328 -10.91 0.75 -6.10
N LYS A 329 -9.66 0.48 -6.34
CA LYS A 329 -9.06 -0.86 -6.27
C LYS A 329 -7.67 -0.77 -5.68
N GLU A 330 -7.35 -1.67 -4.79
CA GLU A 330 -5.98 -1.81 -4.26
C GLU A 330 -5.77 -3.24 -3.74
N ILE A 331 -4.53 -3.66 -3.70
CA ILE A 331 -4.15 -4.98 -3.19
C ILE A 331 -3.21 -4.87 -1.99
N HIS A 332 -3.19 -5.91 -1.20
CA HIS A 332 -2.18 -6.13 -0.17
C HIS A 332 -1.82 -7.61 -0.07
N ARG A 333 -0.54 -7.91 -0.05
CA ARG A 333 -0.04 -9.27 0.20
C ARG A 333 0.35 -9.43 1.67
N LYS A 334 -0.18 -10.46 2.32
CA LYS A 334 0.23 -10.85 3.68
C LYS A 334 0.42 -12.37 3.75
N GLY A 335 1.65 -12.81 3.98
CA GLY A 335 1.98 -14.24 3.92
C GLY A 335 1.71 -14.84 2.53
N ASP A 336 0.97 -15.94 2.48
CA ASP A 336 0.56 -16.64 1.26
C ASP A 336 -0.80 -16.20 0.72
N LYS A 337 -1.30 -15.06 1.20
CA LYS A 337 -2.61 -14.52 0.84
C LYS A 337 -2.46 -13.19 0.13
N LEU A 338 -3.30 -13.00 -0.89
CA LEU A 338 -3.52 -11.74 -1.59
C LEU A 338 -4.90 -11.23 -1.19
N TYR A 339 -4.96 -10.00 -0.74
CA TYR A 339 -6.19 -9.29 -0.40
C TYR A 339 -6.46 -8.25 -1.49
N PHE A 340 -7.69 -8.22 -1.97
CA PHE A 340 -8.14 -7.31 -3.02
C PHE A 340 -9.27 -6.45 -2.47
N PHE A 341 -8.98 -5.19 -2.18
CA PHE A 341 -9.95 -4.19 -1.78
C PHE A 341 -10.61 -3.57 -3.01
N THR A 342 -11.92 -3.39 -2.96
CA THR A 342 -12.71 -2.69 -3.98
C THR A 342 -13.80 -1.84 -3.35
N TYR A 343 -14.06 -0.68 -3.95
CA TYR A 343 -15.15 0.20 -3.56
C TYR A 343 -15.72 0.94 -4.76
N SER A 344 -17.03 1.04 -4.83
CA SER A 344 -17.79 1.90 -5.75
C SER A 344 -18.83 2.68 -4.97
N TYR A 345 -19.07 3.91 -5.36
CA TYR A 345 -19.93 4.84 -4.59
C TYR A 345 -21.34 4.30 -4.29
N ASN A 346 -21.85 3.40 -5.13
CA ASN A 346 -23.20 2.84 -5.04
C ASN A 346 -23.26 1.42 -4.45
N LYS A 347 -22.12 0.90 -3.98
CA LYS A 347 -22.02 -0.46 -3.41
C LYS A 347 -21.24 -0.41 -2.10
N PRO A 348 -21.44 -1.36 -1.16
CA PRO A 348 -20.54 -1.54 -0.04
C PRO A 348 -19.10 -1.75 -0.52
N ALA A 349 -18.14 -1.30 0.27
CA ALA A 349 -16.75 -1.65 0.04
C ALA A 349 -16.52 -3.12 0.41
N ASN A 350 -15.56 -3.75 -0.26
CA ASN A 350 -15.34 -5.17 -0.13
C ASN A 350 -13.86 -5.51 -0.12
N ILE A 351 -13.47 -6.54 0.65
CA ILE A 351 -12.14 -7.13 0.62
C ILE A 351 -12.27 -8.61 0.31
N GLU A 352 -11.79 -9.03 -0.84
CA GLU A 352 -11.65 -10.43 -1.21
C GLU A 352 -10.27 -10.96 -0.83
N GLN A 353 -10.21 -12.18 -0.31
CA GLN A 353 -8.98 -12.87 0.03
C GLN A 353 -8.73 -14.03 -0.92
N TYR A 354 -7.54 -14.11 -1.51
CA TYR A 354 -7.12 -15.16 -2.42
C TYR A 354 -5.89 -15.90 -1.88
N SER A 355 -5.80 -17.21 -2.16
CA SER A 355 -4.59 -17.99 -1.92
C SER A 355 -3.61 -17.80 -3.09
N LEU A 356 -2.40 -17.34 -2.83
CA LEU A 356 -1.34 -17.30 -3.85
C LEU A 356 -0.92 -18.69 -4.35
N LYS A 357 -1.10 -19.73 -3.54
CA LYS A 357 -0.75 -21.11 -3.90
C LYS A 357 -1.73 -21.74 -4.88
N THR A 358 -3.02 -21.47 -4.72
CA THR A 358 -4.09 -22.13 -5.47
C THR A 358 -4.88 -21.20 -6.39
N GLY A 359 -4.73 -19.87 -6.22
CA GLY A 359 -5.54 -18.87 -6.92
C GLY A 359 -7.01 -18.81 -6.50
N LYS A 360 -7.42 -19.64 -5.54
CA LYS A 360 -8.81 -19.69 -5.09
C LYS A 360 -9.15 -18.52 -4.15
N LYS A 361 -10.35 -17.96 -4.32
CA LYS A 361 -10.93 -17.05 -3.35
C LYS A 361 -11.23 -17.83 -2.07
N LEU A 362 -10.72 -17.32 -0.94
CA LEU A 362 -10.82 -17.95 0.39
C LEU A 362 -11.90 -17.29 1.24
N ASN A 363 -12.04 -15.97 1.13
CA ASN A 363 -12.95 -15.17 1.93
C ASN A 363 -13.40 -13.92 1.17
N ASP A 364 -14.48 -13.31 1.68
CA ASP A 364 -15.09 -12.09 1.16
C ASP A 364 -15.68 -11.34 2.35
N LYS A 365 -15.27 -10.08 2.56
CA LYS A 365 -15.70 -9.26 3.69
C LYS A 365 -16.19 -7.90 3.21
N GLU A 366 -17.42 -7.56 3.54
CA GLU A 366 -17.96 -6.22 3.34
C GLU A 366 -17.50 -5.26 4.44
N ILE A 367 -17.24 -4.01 4.03
CA ILE A 367 -16.96 -2.88 4.91
C ILE A 367 -18.05 -1.85 4.71
N GLU A 368 -18.80 -1.61 5.74
CA GLU A 368 -19.87 -0.63 5.74
C GLU A 368 -19.31 0.80 5.86
N ASP A 369 -20.13 1.78 5.54
CA ASP A 369 -19.91 3.20 5.86
C ASP A 369 -18.72 3.92 5.19
N VAL A 370 -17.99 3.31 4.29
CA VAL A 370 -16.94 4.00 3.50
C VAL A 370 -17.51 5.23 2.79
N LYS A 371 -18.76 5.16 2.32
CA LYS A 371 -19.50 6.27 1.70
C LYS A 371 -19.70 7.49 2.60
N LYS A 372 -19.56 7.38 3.92
CA LYS A 372 -19.63 8.53 4.85
C LYS A 372 -18.41 9.43 4.74
N VAL A 373 -17.29 8.92 4.21
CA VAL A 373 -16.04 9.65 4.00
C VAL A 373 -15.74 9.83 2.53
N VAL A 374 -15.86 8.74 1.74
CA VAL A 374 -15.46 8.70 0.32
C VAL A 374 -16.70 8.80 -0.54
N THR A 375 -16.94 9.98 -1.08
CA THR A 375 -18.08 10.32 -1.94
C THR A 375 -17.59 10.91 -3.26
N PRO A 376 -18.41 10.97 -4.32
CA PRO A 376 -18.04 11.63 -5.58
C PRO A 376 -17.56 13.08 -5.40
N LYS A 377 -18.08 13.78 -4.38
CA LYS A 377 -17.73 15.18 -4.07
C LYS A 377 -16.51 15.32 -3.16
N SER A 378 -15.98 14.22 -2.62
CA SER A 378 -14.85 14.28 -1.68
C SER A 378 -13.52 14.51 -2.38
N HIS A 379 -13.41 14.23 -3.69
CA HIS A 379 -12.19 14.25 -4.51
C HIS A 379 -11.06 13.40 -3.93
N LEU A 380 -11.40 12.38 -3.14
CA LEU A 380 -10.43 11.48 -2.54
C LEU A 380 -10.05 10.38 -3.52
N LYS A 381 -8.76 10.04 -3.57
CA LYS A 381 -8.19 8.89 -4.27
C LYS A 381 -7.66 7.90 -3.24
N LEU A 382 -7.77 6.62 -3.53
CA LEU A 382 -7.15 5.56 -2.73
C LEU A 382 -5.68 5.47 -3.11
N TYR A 383 -4.79 5.58 -2.14
CA TYR A 383 -3.34 5.52 -2.36
C TYR A 383 -2.66 4.35 -1.66
N ASP A 384 -3.31 3.78 -0.65
CA ASP A 384 -2.78 2.60 0.03
C ASP A 384 -3.87 1.77 0.70
N PHE A 385 -3.61 0.48 0.80
CA PHE A 385 -4.41 -0.52 1.51
C PHE A 385 -3.48 -1.48 2.24
N GLN A 386 -3.72 -1.69 3.54
CA GLN A 386 -2.95 -2.56 4.39
C GLN A 386 -3.87 -3.52 5.15
N VAL A 387 -3.47 -4.77 5.30
CA VAL A 387 -4.14 -5.74 6.16
C VAL A 387 -3.37 -5.86 7.47
N LEU A 388 -4.03 -5.52 8.57
CA LEU A 388 -3.43 -5.47 9.90
C LEU A 388 -3.37 -6.86 10.53
N LYS A 389 -4.50 -7.54 10.66
CA LYS A 389 -4.58 -8.87 11.26
C LYS A 389 -4.91 -9.97 10.26
N GLY A 390 -5.77 -9.72 9.35
CA GLY A 390 -6.33 -10.70 8.44
C GLY A 390 -7.64 -11.31 8.99
N PHE A 391 -8.48 -11.83 8.11
CA PHE A 391 -9.83 -12.34 8.40
C PHE A 391 -10.14 -13.57 7.56
#